data_1f965a36ddd447ed6404ca0e704368f2
#
_entry.id   1f965a36ddd447ed6404ca0e704368f2
#
_cell.length_a   1.000
_cell.length_b   1.000
_cell.length_c   1.000
_cell.angle_alpha   90.00
_cell.angle_beta   90.00
_cell.angle_gamma   90.00
#
_symmetry.space_group_name_H-M   'P 1'
#
loop_
_entity.id
_entity.type
_entity.pdbx_description
1 polymer ?
#
loop_
_entity_poly.entity_id
_entity_poly.type
_entity_poly.pdbx_seq_one_letter_code
_entity_poly.pdbx_strand_id
1 'polypeptide(L)' 'MTLLCEDCGEHAAWHLSSLRESSVPPDTTETAACHQHRLDATENLLSQYGNVSITETLG' A
#
# COMPACT_ATOMS: atom_id res chain seq x y z
N MET A 1 -6.33 10.24 -12.49
CA MET A 1 -4.94 9.74 -12.45
C MET A 1 -4.96 8.24 -12.18
N THR A 2 -4.20 7.48 -12.95
CA THR A 2 -4.18 6.04 -12.81
C THR A 2 -3.00 5.61 -11.94
N LEU A 3 -3.26 4.83 -10.88
CA LEU A 3 -2.21 4.28 -10.06
C LEU A 3 -1.65 3.02 -10.72
N LEU A 4 -0.35 2.88 -10.66
CA LEU A 4 0.32 1.71 -11.21
C LEU A 4 0.93 0.89 -10.09
N CYS A 5 0.91 -0.43 -10.26
CA CYS A 5 1.55 -1.34 -9.33
C CYS A 5 3.06 -1.10 -9.34
N GLU A 6 3.67 -0.92 -8.17
CA GLU A 6 5.10 -0.64 -8.08
C GLU A 6 5.96 -1.83 -8.49
N ASP A 7 5.41 -3.04 -8.40
CA ASP A 7 6.18 -4.24 -8.72
C ASP A 7 6.19 -4.59 -10.21
N CYS A 8 5.05 -4.43 -10.88
CA CYS A 8 4.95 -4.87 -12.27
C CYS A 8 4.54 -3.79 -13.26
N GLY A 9 4.19 -2.60 -12.78
CA GLY A 9 3.79 -1.49 -13.66
C GLY A 9 2.41 -1.62 -14.27
N GLU A 10 1.67 -2.66 -13.91
CA GLU A 10 0.29 -2.84 -14.35
C GLU A 10 -0.65 -1.91 -13.58
N HIS A 11 -1.90 -1.80 -14.04
CA HIS A 11 -2.90 -1.02 -13.33
C HIS A 11 -3.06 -1.55 -11.91
N ALA A 12 -2.96 -0.67 -10.94
CA ALA A 12 -3.17 -1.06 -9.55
C ALA A 12 -4.66 -1.17 -9.26
N ALA A 13 -5.05 -2.29 -8.69
CA ALA A 13 -6.44 -2.48 -8.26
C ALA A 13 -6.63 -2.02 -6.81
N TRP A 14 -5.56 -1.86 -6.06
CA TRP A 14 -5.61 -1.56 -4.63
C TRP A 14 -4.63 -0.45 -4.26
N HIS A 15 -5.06 0.41 -3.36
CA HIS A 15 -4.21 1.42 -2.75
C HIS A 15 -4.03 1.03 -1.28
N LEU A 16 -2.78 0.93 -0.85
CA LEU A 16 -2.46 0.55 0.51
C LEU A 16 -1.75 1.70 1.21
N SER A 17 -2.06 1.91 2.47
CA SER A 17 -1.39 2.92 3.27
C SER A 17 -1.13 2.39 4.67
N SER A 18 -0.09 2.90 5.30
CA SER A 18 0.27 2.52 6.66
C SER A 18 0.69 3.76 7.43
N LEU A 19 0.47 3.71 8.75
CA LEU A 19 0.78 4.82 9.64
C LEU A 19 1.52 4.28 10.87
N ARG A 20 2.65 4.91 11.17
CA ARG A 20 3.39 4.63 12.40
C ARG A 20 3.20 5.81 13.35
N GLU A 21 2.28 5.68 14.28
CA GLU A 21 1.94 6.76 15.21
C GLU A 21 3.00 6.97 16.29
N SER A 22 3.80 5.95 16.58
CA SER A 22 4.84 6.06 17.60
C SER A 22 6.00 6.95 17.18
N SER A 23 6.07 7.30 15.90
CA SER A 23 7.09 8.24 15.42
C SER A 23 6.63 9.68 15.61
N VAL A 24 7.60 10.58 15.82
CA VAL A 24 7.30 12.02 15.94
C VAL A 24 8.20 12.78 14.97
N PRO A 25 7.64 13.37 13.91
CA PRO A 25 6.22 13.30 13.48
C PRO A 25 5.80 11.91 13.04
N PRO A 26 4.50 11.61 13.02
CA PRO A 26 4.03 10.30 12.56
C PRO A 26 4.53 9.98 11.15
N ASP A 27 4.94 8.74 10.98
CA ASP A 27 5.47 8.28 9.70
C ASP A 27 4.34 7.60 8.90
N THR A 28 4.12 8.07 7.66
CA THR A 28 3.10 7.50 6.80
C THR A 28 3.72 7.06 5.48
N THR A 29 3.16 6.02 4.89
CA THR A 29 3.57 5.56 3.59
C THR A 29 2.36 5.13 2.78
N GLU A 30 2.47 5.20 1.46
CA GLU A 30 1.42 4.78 0.56
C GLU A 30 2.05 3.99 -0.59
N THR A 31 1.32 2.97 -1.05
CA THR A 31 1.76 2.21 -2.20
C THR A 31 0.53 1.73 -2.96
N ALA A 32 0.74 1.30 -4.19
CA ALA A 32 -0.31 0.76 -5.03
C ALA A 32 0.08 -0.64 -5.47
N ALA A 33 -0.88 -1.54 -5.57
CA ALA A 33 -0.62 -2.91 -5.93
C ALA A 33 -1.72 -3.46 -6.84
N CYS A 34 -1.31 -4.28 -7.81
CA CYS A 34 -2.27 -5.02 -8.62
C CYS A 34 -2.79 -6.22 -7.83
N HIS A 35 -3.76 -6.91 -8.40
CA HIS A 35 -4.39 -8.02 -7.71
C HIS A 35 -3.39 -9.13 -7.33
N GLN A 36 -2.38 -9.34 -8.15
CA GLN A 36 -1.36 -10.36 -7.88
C GLN A 36 -0.40 -9.97 -6.76
N HIS A 37 -0.08 -8.69 -6.65
CA HIS A 37 0.93 -8.23 -5.70
C HIS A 37 0.35 -7.66 -4.41
N ARG A 38 -0.97 -7.64 -4.29
CA ARG A 38 -1.63 -7.08 -3.11
C ARG A 38 -1.19 -7.75 -1.82
N LEU A 39 -1.13 -9.06 -1.81
CA LEU A 39 -0.75 -9.80 -0.60
C LEU A 39 0.69 -9.53 -0.19
N ASP A 40 1.60 -9.50 -1.16
CA ASP A 40 3.01 -9.20 -0.87
C ASP A 40 3.15 -7.79 -0.30
N ALA A 41 2.48 -6.81 -0.90
CA ALA A 41 2.54 -5.44 -0.43
C ALA A 41 1.93 -5.32 0.97
N THR A 42 0.82 -6.01 1.21
CA THR A 42 0.18 -6.02 2.53
C THR A 42 1.12 -6.59 3.59
N GLU A 43 1.76 -7.71 3.31
CA GLU A 43 2.69 -8.33 4.24
C GLU A 43 3.88 -7.43 4.54
N ASN A 44 4.41 -6.77 3.53
CA ASN A 44 5.51 -5.83 3.69
C ASN A 44 5.14 -4.68 4.62
N LEU A 45 3.99 -4.07 4.41
CA LEU A 45 3.55 -2.95 5.24
C LEU A 45 3.24 -3.40 6.66
N LEU A 46 2.61 -4.55 6.82
CA LEU A 46 2.33 -5.08 8.15
C LEU A 46 3.62 -5.39 8.92
N SER A 47 4.63 -5.90 8.23
CA SER A 47 5.91 -6.20 8.85
C SER A 47 6.64 -4.93 9.30
N GLN A 48 6.54 -3.87 8.51
CA GLN A 48 7.26 -2.63 8.79
C GLN A 48 6.50 -1.69 9.73
N TYR A 49 5.18 -1.62 9.61
CA TYR A 49 4.37 -0.62 10.31
C TYR A 49 3.42 -1.24 11.34
N GLY A 50 3.09 -2.51 11.20
CA GLY A 50 2.16 -3.17 12.10
C GLY A 50 0.69 -2.97 11.76
N ASN A 51 0.39 -2.15 10.74
CA ASN A 51 -0.97 -1.91 10.28
C ASN A 51 -0.95 -1.56 8.80
N VAL A 52 -2.08 -1.75 8.15
CA VAL A 52 -2.24 -1.37 6.75
C VAL A 52 -3.71 -1.10 6.47
N SER A 53 -3.98 -0.03 5.73
CA SER A 53 -5.32 0.28 5.24
C SER A 53 -5.35 0.01 3.75
N ILE A 54 -6.32 -0.77 3.31
CA ILE A 54 -6.44 -1.17 1.91
C ILE A 54 -7.72 -0.59 1.34
N THR A 55 -7.59 0.15 0.25
CA THR A 55 -8.72 0.77 -0.44
C THR A 55 -8.72 0.31 -1.88
N GLU A 56 -9.87 -0.10 -2.39
CA GLU A 56 -10.02 -0.48 -3.77
C GLU A 56 -9.98 0.75 -4.67
N THR A 57 -9.15 0.72 -5.70
CA THR A 57 -9.11 1.81 -6.66
C THR A 57 -10.19 1.61 -7.72
N LEU A 58 -10.94 2.66 -7.96
CA LEU A 58 -11.99 2.64 -8.99
C LEU A 58 -11.46 3.37 -10.22
N GLY A 59 -10.64 2.69 -10.97
CA GLY A 59 -10.15 3.47 -12.04
C GLY A 59 -9.68 2.80 -13.20
#